data_04830a2eb30b1f2f744067680941eb27
#
_entry.id   04830a2eb30b1f2f744067680941eb27
#
_cell.length_a   1.000
_cell.length_b   1.000
_cell.length_c   1.000
_cell.angle_alpha   90.00
_cell.angle_beta   90.00
_cell.angle_gamma   90.00
#
_symmetry.space_group_name_H-M   'P 1'
#
loop_
_entity.id
_entity.type
_entity.pdbx_description
1 polymer ?
#
loop_
_entity_poly.entity_id
_entity_poly.type
_entity_poly.pdbx_seq_one_letter_code
_entity_poly.pdbx_strand_id
1 'polypeptide(L)'
;AIGGLTHAKNVADYVPADAKKTLISDSPGLHFGPTFWNKFDADAKRDFKMAFNGIQLDVDFNDGFVARKIGPVLDYYREWNIGFLYSLRDRIMSWFFGEISKKDHEALLLGPEGLPAIAKTKPNVHVWLNDSDIHRFLLTSKLSQSQSLDGEKAIEFAAEVYRCQPTFPDATRPEK
;
A
#
# COMPACT_ATOMS: atom_id res chain seq x y z
N ALA A 1 -1.93 -1.66 -6.61
CA ALA A 1 -2.97 -1.38 -5.64
C ALA A 1 -3.44 -2.64 -4.93
N ILE A 2 -4.61 -2.61 -4.26
CA ILE A 2 -5.20 -3.79 -3.58
C ILE A 2 -5.18 -5.04 -4.48
N GLY A 3 -5.42 -4.88 -5.79
CA GLY A 3 -5.29 -5.96 -6.76
C GLY A 3 -3.94 -6.70 -6.74
N GLY A 4 -2.83 -6.00 -6.45
CA GLY A 4 -1.54 -6.65 -6.28
C GLY A 4 -1.50 -7.61 -5.09
N LEU A 5 -2.12 -7.22 -3.97
CA LEU A 5 -2.21 -8.07 -2.78
C LEU A 5 -3.10 -9.31 -3.03
N THR A 6 -4.25 -9.13 -3.73
CA THR A 6 -5.13 -10.27 -4.07
C THR A 6 -4.49 -11.23 -5.07
N HIS A 7 -3.77 -10.70 -6.07
CA HIS A 7 -3.09 -11.53 -7.07
C HIS A 7 -1.82 -12.20 -6.54
N ALA A 8 -1.14 -11.62 -5.56
CA ALA A 8 0.05 -12.20 -4.95
C ALA A 8 -0.23 -13.62 -4.40
N LYS A 9 -1.42 -13.85 -3.84
CA LYS A 9 -1.86 -15.18 -3.41
C LYS A 9 -1.86 -16.19 -4.56
N ASN A 10 -2.46 -15.80 -5.69
CA ASN A 10 -2.55 -16.69 -6.85
C ASN A 10 -1.17 -17.01 -7.43
N VAL A 11 -0.25 -16.04 -7.42
CA VAL A 11 1.14 -16.24 -7.85
C VAL A 11 1.90 -17.14 -6.88
N ALA A 12 1.65 -17.02 -5.58
CA ALA A 12 2.34 -17.79 -4.53
C ALA A 12 2.18 -19.30 -4.73
N ASP A 13 1.03 -19.74 -5.25
CA ASP A 13 0.73 -21.17 -5.49
C ASP A 13 1.61 -21.79 -6.59
N TYR A 14 2.24 -20.96 -7.44
CA TYR A 14 3.13 -21.38 -8.52
C TYR A 14 4.62 -21.14 -8.24
N VAL A 15 4.95 -20.59 -7.09
CA VAL A 15 6.33 -20.27 -6.70
C VAL A 15 6.80 -21.30 -5.67
N PRO A 16 8.03 -21.85 -5.78
CA PRO A 16 8.57 -22.78 -4.80
C PRO A 16 8.46 -22.23 -3.37
N ALA A 17 8.18 -23.09 -2.41
CA ALA A 17 7.96 -22.69 -1.02
C ALA A 17 9.16 -21.96 -0.39
N ASP A 18 10.37 -22.36 -0.79
CA ASP A 18 11.66 -21.80 -0.35
C ASP A 18 12.11 -20.57 -1.14
N ALA A 19 11.39 -20.20 -2.20
CA ALA A 19 11.73 -19.00 -2.96
C ALA A 19 11.45 -17.73 -2.17
N LYS A 20 12.35 -16.76 -2.27
CA LYS A 20 12.15 -15.41 -1.75
C LYS A 20 11.00 -14.75 -2.48
N LYS A 21 10.04 -14.22 -1.74
CA LYS A 21 8.85 -13.57 -2.27
C LYS A 21 8.86 -12.10 -1.94
N THR A 22 8.74 -11.27 -2.96
CA THR A 22 8.72 -9.81 -2.82
C THR A 22 7.50 -9.24 -3.54
N LEU A 23 6.81 -8.32 -2.88
CA LEU A 23 5.74 -7.54 -3.47
C LEU A 23 6.05 -6.05 -3.33
N ILE A 24 6.11 -5.33 -4.43
CA ILE A 24 6.21 -3.87 -4.43
C ILE A 24 4.90 -3.32 -4.98
N SER A 25 4.19 -2.59 -4.14
CA SER A 25 2.91 -1.99 -4.47
C SER A 25 3.05 -0.47 -4.59
N ASP A 26 2.79 0.03 -5.79
CA ASP A 26 2.91 1.43 -6.14
C ASP A 26 1.54 2.10 -6.09
N SER A 27 1.43 3.14 -5.30
CA SER A 27 0.21 3.93 -5.12
C SER A 27 -1.02 3.06 -4.78
N PRO A 28 -0.95 2.22 -3.74
CA PRO A 28 -2.07 1.36 -3.37
C PRO A 28 -3.26 2.20 -2.88
N GLY A 29 -4.44 1.88 -3.39
CA GLY A 29 -5.68 2.55 -3.00
C GLY A 29 -6.22 1.98 -1.68
N LEU A 30 -5.78 2.52 -0.55
CA LEU A 30 -6.18 2.07 0.78
C LEU A 30 -6.83 3.19 1.62
N HIS A 31 -6.75 4.45 1.16
CA HIS A 31 -7.16 5.64 1.90
C HIS A 31 -8.22 6.40 1.10
N PHE A 32 -9.43 5.87 1.06
CA PHE A 32 -10.56 6.47 0.35
C PHE A 32 -11.54 7.12 1.31
N GLY A 33 -12.39 8.00 0.78
CA GLY A 33 -13.47 8.62 1.53
C GLY A 33 -14.60 7.62 1.85
N PRO A 34 -15.50 8.00 2.77
CA PRO A 34 -16.56 7.10 3.25
C PRO A 34 -17.57 6.72 2.17
N THR A 35 -17.69 7.51 1.10
CA THR A 35 -18.61 7.24 -0.01
C THR A 35 -18.02 6.40 -1.13
N PHE A 36 -16.73 6.04 -1.05
CA PHE A 36 -16.01 5.32 -2.10
C PHE A 36 -16.76 4.09 -2.64
N TRP A 37 -17.34 3.29 -1.76
CA TRP A 37 -18.02 2.05 -2.14
C TRP A 37 -19.40 2.26 -2.76
N ASN A 38 -19.95 3.48 -2.72
CA ASN A 38 -21.26 3.78 -3.33
C ASN A 38 -21.22 3.73 -4.86
N LYS A 39 -20.02 3.74 -5.46
CA LYS A 39 -19.81 3.60 -6.90
C LYS A 39 -20.10 2.20 -7.44
N PHE A 40 -20.13 1.23 -6.55
CA PHE A 40 -20.22 -0.19 -6.91
C PHE A 40 -21.60 -0.75 -6.53
N ASP A 41 -22.16 -1.52 -7.44
CA ASP A 41 -23.40 -2.25 -7.19
C ASP A 41 -23.19 -3.44 -6.23
N ALA A 42 -24.27 -4.13 -5.92
CA ALA A 42 -24.24 -5.26 -4.99
C ALA A 42 -23.40 -6.44 -5.51
N ASP A 43 -23.40 -6.66 -6.82
CA ASP A 43 -22.66 -7.75 -7.44
C ASP A 43 -21.15 -7.49 -7.38
N ALA A 44 -20.71 -6.28 -7.75
CA ALA A 44 -19.32 -5.87 -7.64
C ALA A 44 -18.81 -5.93 -6.19
N LYS A 45 -19.63 -5.48 -5.22
CA LYS A 45 -19.28 -5.56 -3.78
C LYS A 45 -19.14 -7.01 -3.31
N ARG A 46 -20.02 -7.90 -3.76
CA ARG A 46 -19.91 -9.34 -3.47
C ARG A 46 -18.60 -9.92 -4.01
N ASP A 47 -18.25 -9.57 -5.25
CA ASP A 47 -17.04 -10.09 -5.90
C ASP A 47 -15.77 -9.53 -5.22
N PHE A 48 -15.76 -8.25 -4.83
CA PHE A 48 -14.71 -7.69 -4.00
C PHE A 48 -14.58 -8.43 -2.66
N LYS A 49 -15.70 -8.70 -1.98
CA LYS A 49 -15.70 -9.42 -0.71
C LYS A 49 -15.09 -10.81 -0.85
N MET A 50 -15.44 -11.54 -1.92
CA MET A 50 -14.86 -12.87 -2.20
C MET A 50 -13.34 -12.78 -2.40
N ALA A 51 -12.88 -11.84 -3.23
CA ALA A 51 -11.45 -11.65 -3.48
C ALA A 51 -10.69 -11.24 -2.21
N PHE A 52 -11.24 -10.35 -1.41
CA PHE A 52 -10.62 -9.84 -0.19
C PHE A 52 -10.59 -10.87 0.94
N ASN A 53 -11.65 -11.66 1.11
CA ASN A 53 -11.67 -12.75 2.07
C ASN A 53 -10.54 -13.76 1.80
N GLY A 54 -10.19 -13.96 0.53
CA GLY A 54 -9.08 -14.83 0.12
C GLY A 54 -7.72 -14.42 0.69
N ILE A 55 -7.54 -13.16 1.08
CA ILE A 55 -6.33 -12.61 1.70
C ILE A 55 -6.58 -12.08 3.12
N GLN A 56 -7.67 -12.47 3.75
CA GLN A 56 -8.07 -12.05 5.11
C GLN A 56 -8.34 -10.54 5.26
N LEU A 57 -8.72 -9.86 4.18
CA LEU A 57 -9.12 -8.46 4.21
C LEU A 57 -10.65 -8.36 4.41
N ASP A 58 -11.05 -8.04 5.64
CA ASP A 58 -12.46 -7.81 5.97
C ASP A 58 -12.84 -6.34 5.74
N VAL A 59 -13.32 -6.05 4.53
CA VAL A 59 -13.71 -4.69 4.14
C VAL A 59 -15.13 -4.39 4.58
N ASP A 60 -15.29 -3.26 5.28
CA ASP A 60 -16.58 -2.62 5.49
C ASP A 60 -16.92 -1.73 4.29
N PHE A 61 -17.95 -2.07 3.54
CA PHE A 61 -18.42 -1.27 2.40
C PHE A 61 -19.11 0.04 2.78
N ASN A 62 -19.23 0.35 4.07
CA ASN A 62 -19.65 1.66 4.56
C ASN A 62 -18.46 2.56 4.91
N ASP A 63 -17.24 2.06 4.81
CA ASP A 63 -16.02 2.78 5.14
C ASP A 63 -14.98 2.62 4.01
N GLY A 64 -14.63 3.72 3.36
CA GLY A 64 -13.58 3.74 2.32
C GLY A 64 -12.16 3.63 2.87
N PHE A 65 -11.96 3.77 4.18
CA PHE A 65 -10.63 3.73 4.78
C PHE A 65 -10.14 2.28 4.99
N VAL A 66 -9.78 1.63 3.89
CA VAL A 66 -9.39 0.22 3.85
C VAL A 66 -8.11 -0.05 4.66
N ALA A 67 -7.20 0.93 4.75
CA ALA A 67 -5.92 0.77 5.44
C ALA A 67 -6.07 0.26 6.88
N ARG A 68 -7.09 0.71 7.62
CA ARG A 68 -7.34 0.24 9.00
C ARG A 68 -7.56 -1.27 9.14
N LYS A 69 -7.91 -1.94 8.04
CA LYS A 69 -8.15 -3.39 7.99
C LYS A 69 -7.00 -4.19 7.36
N ILE A 70 -5.89 -3.53 6.99
CA ILE A 70 -4.80 -4.18 6.25
C ILE A 70 -3.93 -5.09 7.14
N GLY A 71 -3.94 -4.89 8.45
CA GLY A 71 -3.09 -5.64 9.39
C GLY A 71 -3.11 -7.16 9.19
N PRO A 72 -4.29 -7.82 9.19
CA PRO A 72 -4.41 -9.26 8.94
C PRO A 72 -3.87 -9.70 7.57
N VAL A 73 -4.00 -8.86 6.54
CA VAL A 73 -3.43 -9.12 5.21
C VAL A 73 -1.90 -9.16 5.27
N LEU A 74 -1.30 -8.23 5.98
CA LEU A 74 0.16 -8.19 6.15
C LEU A 74 0.67 -9.38 6.97
N ASP A 75 -0.11 -9.85 7.93
CA ASP A 75 0.18 -11.09 8.68
C ASP A 75 0.04 -12.35 7.81
N TYR A 76 -0.93 -12.37 6.91
CA TYR A 76 -1.08 -13.44 5.92
C TYR A 76 0.15 -13.55 5.01
N TYR A 77 0.76 -12.40 4.64
CA TYR A 77 1.97 -12.32 3.83
C TYR A 77 3.27 -12.17 4.64
N ARG A 78 3.33 -12.62 5.89
CA ARG A 78 4.50 -12.46 6.77
C ARG A 78 5.81 -13.04 6.21
N GLU A 79 5.71 -14.03 5.30
CA GLU A 79 6.85 -14.65 4.60
C GLU A 79 7.31 -13.85 3.37
N TRP A 80 6.60 -12.78 3.04
CA TRP A 80 6.91 -11.91 1.91
C TRP A 80 7.59 -10.64 2.38
N ASN A 81 8.50 -10.14 1.56
CA ASN A 81 9.02 -8.78 1.75
C ASN A 81 8.14 -7.80 0.96
N ILE A 82 7.50 -6.86 1.63
CA ILE A 82 6.49 -5.98 1.05
C ILE A 82 6.94 -4.53 1.11
N GLY A 83 6.99 -3.86 -0.05
CA GLY A 83 7.24 -2.44 -0.16
C GLY A 83 6.03 -1.69 -0.71
N PHE A 84 5.69 -0.58 -0.07
CA PHE A 84 4.65 0.33 -0.54
C PHE A 84 5.26 1.69 -0.89
N LEU A 85 5.00 2.17 -2.11
CA LEU A 85 5.36 3.52 -2.54
C LEU A 85 4.10 4.40 -2.54
N TYR A 86 4.17 5.56 -1.86
CA TYR A 86 3.07 6.50 -1.76
C TYR A 86 3.50 7.95 -1.98
N SER A 87 2.66 8.70 -2.67
CA SER A 87 2.64 10.16 -2.54
C SER A 87 1.69 10.58 -1.44
N LEU A 88 2.09 11.53 -0.60
CA LEU A 88 1.24 12.05 0.47
C LEU A 88 -0.11 12.56 -0.06
N ARG A 89 -0.10 13.20 -1.23
CA ARG A 89 -1.26 13.85 -1.82
C ARG A 89 -1.61 13.28 -3.20
N ASP A 90 -1.47 11.96 -3.37
CA ASP A 90 -1.79 11.28 -4.64
C ASP A 90 -3.13 11.76 -5.20
N ARG A 91 -3.08 12.48 -6.33
CA ARG A 91 -4.28 13.10 -6.94
C ARG A 91 -5.29 12.07 -7.42
N ILE A 92 -4.80 10.94 -7.92
CA ILE A 92 -5.68 9.89 -8.47
C ILE A 92 -6.35 9.12 -7.34
N MET A 93 -5.59 8.73 -6.31
CA MET A 93 -6.13 7.98 -5.18
C MET A 93 -6.98 8.83 -4.25
N SER A 94 -6.74 10.14 -4.14
CA SER A 94 -7.56 11.03 -3.33
C SER A 94 -8.81 11.51 -4.09
N TRP A 95 -8.62 12.38 -5.06
CA TRP A 95 -9.73 13.10 -5.70
C TRP A 95 -10.52 12.24 -6.68
N PHE A 96 -9.83 11.51 -7.58
CA PHE A 96 -10.50 10.81 -8.66
C PHE A 96 -11.20 9.52 -8.17
N PHE A 97 -10.50 8.70 -7.42
CA PHE A 97 -11.07 7.46 -6.88
C PHE A 97 -11.62 7.61 -5.47
N GLY A 98 -10.91 8.29 -4.59
CA GLY A 98 -11.19 8.31 -3.16
C GLY A 98 -12.27 9.28 -2.73
N GLU A 99 -12.67 10.24 -3.59
CA GLU A 99 -13.69 11.27 -3.28
C GLU A 99 -13.39 12.10 -2.04
N ILE A 100 -12.11 12.31 -1.76
CA ILE A 100 -11.60 13.16 -0.68
C ILE A 100 -10.61 14.17 -1.20
N SER A 101 -10.36 15.23 -0.41
CA SER A 101 -9.31 16.19 -0.75
C SER A 101 -7.92 15.56 -0.61
N LYS A 102 -6.91 16.15 -1.30
CA LYS A 102 -5.51 15.76 -1.14
C LYS A 102 -5.05 15.87 0.32
N LYS A 103 -5.54 16.88 1.05
CA LYS A 103 -5.24 17.11 2.47
C LYS A 103 -5.83 16.00 3.35
N ASP A 104 -7.06 15.59 3.07
CA ASP A 104 -7.69 14.52 3.84
C ASP A 104 -7.02 13.18 3.55
N HIS A 105 -6.60 12.93 2.30
CA HIS A 105 -5.81 11.75 1.95
C HIS A 105 -4.49 11.71 2.73
N GLU A 106 -3.75 12.81 2.78
CA GLU A 106 -2.53 12.93 3.57
C GLU A 106 -2.80 12.69 5.06
N ALA A 107 -3.87 13.26 5.60
CA ALA A 107 -4.25 13.07 7.00
C ALA A 107 -4.61 11.61 7.32
N LEU A 108 -5.34 10.92 6.44
CA LEU A 108 -5.64 9.49 6.59
C LEU A 108 -4.37 8.64 6.49
N LEU A 109 -3.50 8.94 5.52
CA LEU A 109 -2.25 8.21 5.30
C LEU A 109 -1.32 8.31 6.51
N LEU A 110 -1.12 9.50 7.05
CA LEU A 110 -0.21 9.76 8.17
C LEU A 110 -0.85 9.53 9.55
N GLY A 111 -2.14 9.30 9.59
CA GLY A 111 -2.88 9.05 10.83
C GLY A 111 -2.52 7.73 11.51
N PRO A 112 -2.99 7.53 12.75
CA PRO A 112 -2.65 6.36 13.57
C PRO A 112 -3.15 5.02 12.99
N GLU A 113 -4.16 5.04 12.13
CA GLU A 113 -4.68 3.88 11.41
C GLU A 113 -4.24 3.85 9.93
N GLY A 114 -3.35 4.75 9.52
CA GLY A 114 -2.77 4.78 8.19
C GLY A 114 -1.75 3.66 7.98
N LEU A 115 -1.50 3.33 6.71
CA LEU A 115 -0.59 2.23 6.38
C LEU A 115 0.82 2.39 7.01
N PRO A 116 1.46 3.57 7.06
CA PRO A 116 2.77 3.71 7.70
C PRO A 116 2.75 3.34 9.19
N ALA A 117 1.70 3.72 9.92
CA ALA A 117 1.57 3.38 11.34
C ALA A 117 1.40 1.88 11.55
N ILE A 118 0.60 1.21 10.71
CA ILE A 118 0.39 -0.23 10.76
C ILE A 118 1.67 -0.98 10.36
N ALA A 119 2.34 -0.53 9.29
CA ALA A 119 3.57 -1.14 8.79
C ALA A 119 4.69 -1.17 9.83
N LYS A 120 4.80 -0.16 10.70
CA LYS A 120 5.77 -0.13 11.82
C LYS A 120 5.70 -1.35 12.75
N THR A 121 4.55 -2.02 12.79
CA THR A 121 4.36 -3.23 13.61
C THR A 121 4.73 -4.52 12.86
N LYS A 122 5.14 -4.43 11.59
CA LYS A 122 5.37 -5.57 10.69
C LYS A 122 6.80 -5.52 10.15
N PRO A 123 7.69 -6.42 10.58
CA PRO A 123 9.12 -6.35 10.24
C PRO A 123 9.42 -6.58 8.76
N ASN A 124 8.49 -7.17 8.02
CA ASN A 124 8.60 -7.48 6.61
C ASN A 124 7.93 -6.45 5.70
N VAL A 125 7.42 -5.33 6.26
CA VAL A 125 6.68 -4.31 5.51
C VAL A 125 7.39 -2.97 5.58
N HIS A 126 7.63 -2.38 4.43
CA HIS A 126 8.37 -1.14 4.26
C HIS A 126 7.49 -0.12 3.51
N VAL A 127 7.54 1.14 3.92
CA VAL A 127 6.74 2.21 3.32
C VAL A 127 7.63 3.37 2.94
N TRP A 128 7.62 3.72 1.67
CA TRP A 128 8.30 4.86 1.10
C TRP A 128 7.28 5.97 0.82
N LEU A 129 7.51 7.16 1.38
CA LEU A 129 6.61 8.31 1.29
C LEU A 129 7.28 9.45 0.52
N ASN A 130 6.59 10.03 -0.43
CA ASN A 130 7.05 11.18 -1.20
C ASN A 130 6.12 12.38 -1.01
N ASP A 131 6.71 13.56 -0.81
CA ASP A 131 5.98 14.82 -0.68
C ASP A 131 5.57 15.36 -2.06
N SER A 132 4.59 14.70 -2.68
CA SER A 132 4.07 15.11 -3.98
C SER A 132 2.61 14.69 -4.17
N ASP A 133 2.11 14.88 -5.40
CA ASP A 133 0.81 14.39 -5.85
C ASP A 133 0.93 13.36 -7.00
N ILE A 134 2.12 12.80 -7.18
CA ILE A 134 2.42 11.82 -8.22
C ILE A 134 1.60 10.55 -7.97
N HIS A 135 1.04 10.01 -9.04
CA HIS A 135 0.48 8.68 -9.09
C HIS A 135 1.35 7.80 -9.97
N ARG A 136 1.81 6.66 -9.44
CA ARG A 136 2.69 5.68 -10.07
C ARG A 136 4.13 6.14 -10.26
N PHE A 137 5.02 5.51 -9.54
CA PHE A 137 6.47 5.70 -9.67
C PHE A 137 7.11 4.64 -10.56
N LEU A 138 6.73 3.38 -10.40
CA LEU A 138 7.39 2.23 -11.04
C LEU A 138 7.29 2.22 -12.57
N LEU A 139 6.22 2.78 -13.13
CA LEU A 139 5.94 2.79 -14.56
C LEU A 139 6.37 4.07 -15.27
N THR A 140 7.13 4.94 -14.60
CA THR A 140 7.50 6.25 -15.13
C THR A 140 8.97 6.57 -14.84
N SER A 141 9.52 7.62 -15.46
CA SER A 141 10.83 8.16 -15.11
C SER A 141 10.93 8.63 -13.65
N LYS A 142 9.80 8.75 -12.97
CA LYS A 142 9.75 9.17 -11.55
C LYS A 142 10.40 8.16 -10.61
N LEU A 143 10.49 6.90 -10.99
CA LEU A 143 11.20 5.87 -10.21
C LEU A 143 12.65 6.27 -9.87
N SER A 144 13.37 6.86 -10.83
CA SER A 144 14.77 7.27 -10.63
C SER A 144 14.93 8.71 -10.14
N GLN A 145 13.87 9.53 -10.25
CA GLN A 145 13.92 10.97 -9.97
C GLN A 145 13.32 11.34 -8.61
N SER A 146 12.35 10.58 -8.13
CA SER A 146 11.64 10.91 -6.90
C SER A 146 12.41 10.45 -5.67
N GLN A 147 12.30 11.26 -4.62
CA GLN A 147 12.89 10.99 -3.31
C GLN A 147 11.81 10.94 -2.25
N SER A 148 12.03 10.14 -1.23
CA SER A 148 11.20 10.08 -0.04
C SER A 148 11.36 11.33 0.82
N LEU A 149 10.62 11.40 1.91
CA LEU A 149 10.72 12.50 2.89
C LEU A 149 12.11 12.61 3.54
N ASP A 150 12.85 11.52 3.59
CA ASP A 150 14.23 11.41 4.13
C ASP A 150 15.32 11.36 3.06
N GLY A 151 14.96 11.53 1.79
CA GLY A 151 15.89 11.67 0.67
C GLY A 151 16.24 10.39 -0.08
N GLU A 152 15.70 9.23 0.32
CA GLU A 152 15.93 7.96 -0.38
C GLU A 152 15.22 7.96 -1.76
N LYS A 153 15.90 7.50 -2.81
CA LYS A 153 15.28 7.39 -4.13
C LYS A 153 14.32 6.20 -4.21
N ALA A 154 13.21 6.37 -4.94
CA ALA A 154 12.23 5.29 -5.11
C ALA A 154 12.82 4.01 -5.72
N ILE A 155 13.81 4.15 -6.63
CA ILE A 155 14.52 3.02 -7.23
C ILE A 155 15.41 2.29 -6.21
N GLU A 156 16.05 3.02 -5.31
CA GLU A 156 16.89 2.47 -4.24
C GLU A 156 16.02 1.67 -3.27
N PHE A 157 14.94 2.27 -2.78
CA PHE A 157 13.93 1.60 -1.97
C PHE A 157 13.43 0.32 -2.63
N ALA A 158 12.99 0.39 -3.89
CA ALA A 158 12.48 -0.81 -4.60
C ALA A 158 13.54 -1.91 -4.70
N ALA A 159 14.81 -1.54 -4.97
CA ALA A 159 15.92 -2.48 -5.07
C ALA A 159 16.23 -3.13 -3.70
N GLU A 160 16.12 -2.38 -2.61
CA GLU A 160 16.34 -2.88 -1.27
C GLU A 160 15.25 -3.84 -0.84
N VAL A 161 13.97 -3.47 -1.02
CA VAL A 161 12.84 -4.37 -0.79
C VAL A 161 13.01 -5.69 -1.56
N TYR A 162 13.44 -5.61 -2.83
CA TYR A 162 13.70 -6.81 -3.65
C TYR A 162 14.84 -7.68 -3.09
N ARG A 163 15.92 -7.06 -2.59
CA ARG A 163 17.05 -7.80 -2.01
C ARG A 163 16.72 -8.43 -0.66
N CYS A 164 15.59 -8.11 -0.06
CA CYS A 164 15.19 -8.56 1.29
C CYS A 164 16.24 -8.20 2.34
N GLN A 165 16.82 -7.01 2.28
CA GLN A 165 17.75 -6.55 3.30
C GLN A 165 16.99 -5.88 4.45
N PRO A 166 17.16 -6.32 5.70
CA PRO A 166 16.39 -5.79 6.83
C PRO A 166 16.88 -4.43 7.36
N THR A 167 17.78 -3.74 6.67
CA THR A 167 18.50 -2.57 7.17
C THR A 167 17.98 -1.24 6.66
N PHE A 168 16.69 -1.14 6.31
CA PHE A 168 16.12 0.17 6.03
C PHE A 168 16.07 1.02 7.29
N PRO A 169 16.61 2.22 7.30
CA PRO A 169 16.05 3.24 8.15
C PRO A 169 14.58 3.35 7.74
N ASP A 170 13.69 3.13 8.69
CA ASP A 170 12.25 3.26 8.46
C ASP A 170 11.99 4.71 8.02
N ALA A 171 11.75 4.93 6.71
CA ALA A 171 11.47 6.25 6.13
C ALA A 171 10.26 6.95 6.78
N THR A 172 9.62 6.28 7.73
CA THR A 172 8.53 6.82 8.53
C THR A 172 8.98 7.25 9.93
N ARG A 173 10.27 7.08 10.32
CA ARG A 173 10.76 7.55 11.62
C ARG A 173 11.30 8.97 11.50
N PRO A 174 10.61 9.98 12.06
CA PRO A 174 11.29 11.22 12.36
C PRO A 174 12.42 10.89 13.37
N GLU A 175 13.65 11.26 13.06
CA GLU A 175 14.72 11.25 14.05
C GLU A 175 14.28 12.05 15.27
N LYS A 176 14.54 11.50 16.44
CA LYS A 176 14.25 12.17 17.72
C LYS A 176 15.28 13.29 17.96
#